data_14787553477658c291bc035bdf4d8e54
#
_entry.id   14787553477658c291bc035bdf4d8e54
#
_cell.length_a   1.000
_cell.length_b   1.000
_cell.length_c   1.000
_cell.angle_alpha   90.00
_cell.angle_beta   90.00
_cell.angle_gamma   90.00
#
_symmetry.space_group_name_H-M   'P 1'
#
loop_
_entity.id
_entity.type
_entity.pdbx_description
1 polymer ?
#
loop_
_entity_poly.entity_id
_entity_poly.type
_entity_poly.pdbx_seq_one_letter_code
_entity_poly.pdbx_strand_id
1 'polypeptide(L)'
;MGGRRLGVALVATWALASRGATAQVVRYEVSVLSPGAHLFHVKAEFPTDGKDTLYLALPAWSPGNYEIQNYARYVRHFSATGVSGQPLFWDRADKETWRVATGKQRAITVAFDYLADTIDLSIARLQADFGQFLGTNLFMYQPGRLDRPSEVRFALPAGWQVTTALKGSGSGPYTAADYHELADAETFVGRYSVDSLKVDGKWLRIAVWPADAYTPAVARNMRSSLEKIAQTENRLMGGPPYDAYTVFFNVIHDPISFGGGLEHSAAQYDIMPASAFVDLAGNLGDFMVPLMSHEYFHLWNVKRIRPSGMWPYDYHAEQYTPLLWWSEGVTDYYADLTNLRSGLWSVDQFLHNTATDMDQVEAAPEPWSEEDGSVATWINEVFVNSSQLYYPKGAVTGMLLDIALRDASNNTRGLDDVIRALYTRYYQQGRGFTTENLLALLREFGMPDLDGFYQRYINGREPFPYEAAFAKAGIAVNRQITSVPFLGVHAPLSDQGRWVAQVVEPGSAAEAAGLAPGDVLLKIGDIAVRNDEDWSVTFRRRYQGQAGAPLALTVERDGRTITLNTKVQERSGTTFGLSRNATPTAKQAKIWQGLAAGTTGG
;
A
#
# COMPACT_ATOMS: atom_id res chain seq x y z
N MET A 1 15.44 -14.31 -87.62
CA MET A 1 14.36 -14.91 -86.84
C MET A 1 14.90 -15.36 -85.51
N GLY A 2 14.76 -14.57 -84.54
CA GLY A 2 15.42 -14.73 -83.24
C GLY A 2 14.47 -15.16 -82.15
N GLY A 3 14.72 -16.30 -81.56
CA GLY A 3 13.99 -16.79 -80.40
C GLY A 3 14.69 -16.37 -79.12
N ARG A 4 14.09 -15.51 -78.33
CA ARG A 4 14.52 -15.17 -77.00
C ARG A 4 14.02 -16.23 -75.99
N ARG A 5 14.94 -16.87 -75.31
CA ARG A 5 14.70 -17.71 -74.12
C ARG A 5 14.66 -16.83 -72.86
N LEU A 6 13.49 -16.80 -72.21
CA LEU A 6 13.35 -16.23 -70.88
C LEU A 6 13.92 -17.25 -69.86
N GLY A 7 14.93 -16.83 -69.11
CA GLY A 7 15.41 -17.54 -67.93
C GLY A 7 14.55 -17.18 -66.72
N VAL A 8 13.91 -18.15 -66.09
CA VAL A 8 13.21 -18.01 -64.81
C VAL A 8 14.24 -18.18 -63.70
N ALA A 9 14.53 -17.12 -62.97
CA ALA A 9 15.35 -17.18 -61.77
C ALA A 9 14.46 -17.62 -60.58
N LEU A 10 14.71 -18.82 -60.06
CA LEU A 10 14.16 -19.27 -58.79
C LEU A 10 14.85 -18.49 -57.63
N VAL A 11 14.13 -17.60 -57.01
CA VAL A 11 14.52 -17.01 -55.73
C VAL A 11 14.12 -17.97 -54.61
N ALA A 12 15.11 -18.70 -54.07
CA ALA A 12 14.93 -19.52 -52.88
C ALA A 12 14.84 -18.58 -51.66
N THR A 13 13.64 -18.32 -51.17
CA THR A 13 13.40 -17.67 -49.89
C THR A 13 13.77 -18.63 -48.74
N TRP A 14 14.90 -18.39 -48.11
CA TRP A 14 15.22 -19.01 -46.84
C TRP A 14 14.31 -18.44 -45.76
N ALA A 15 13.27 -19.19 -45.38
CA ALA A 15 12.53 -18.94 -44.18
C ALA A 15 13.45 -19.29 -42.98
N LEU A 16 14.04 -18.29 -42.39
CA LEU A 16 14.64 -18.38 -41.05
C LEU A 16 13.49 -18.65 -40.06
N ALA A 17 13.24 -19.94 -39.81
CA ALA A 17 12.48 -20.34 -38.62
C ALA A 17 13.29 -19.92 -37.39
N SER A 18 12.98 -18.79 -36.82
CA SER A 18 13.38 -18.45 -35.46
C SER A 18 12.77 -19.52 -34.55
N ARG A 19 13.57 -20.53 -34.20
CA ARG A 19 13.27 -21.38 -33.04
C ARG A 19 13.30 -20.45 -31.84
N GLY A 20 12.14 -19.94 -31.43
CA GLY A 20 11.98 -19.30 -30.14
C GLY A 20 12.52 -20.28 -29.10
N ALA A 21 13.59 -19.89 -28.42
CA ALA A 21 14.04 -20.59 -27.24
C ALA A 21 12.84 -20.59 -26.30
N THR A 22 12.24 -21.76 -26.03
CA THR A 22 11.22 -21.91 -25.00
C THR A 22 11.86 -21.41 -23.72
N ALA A 23 11.30 -20.31 -23.17
CA ALA A 23 11.77 -19.74 -21.91
C ALA A 23 11.78 -20.86 -20.87
N GLN A 24 12.95 -21.11 -20.28
CA GLN A 24 13.09 -22.18 -19.30
C GLN A 24 12.40 -21.73 -18.02
N VAL A 25 11.38 -22.50 -17.59
CA VAL A 25 10.53 -22.20 -16.44
C VAL A 25 11.29 -22.46 -15.14
N VAL A 26 11.18 -21.55 -14.18
CA VAL A 26 11.61 -21.79 -12.79
C VAL A 26 10.50 -22.52 -12.06
N ARG A 27 10.83 -23.58 -11.32
CA ARG A 27 9.84 -24.39 -10.59
C ARG A 27 10.06 -24.28 -9.10
N TYR A 28 9.02 -23.90 -8.38
CA TYR A 28 9.02 -23.79 -6.93
C TYR A 28 8.07 -24.82 -6.33
N GLU A 29 8.47 -25.36 -5.18
CA GLU A 29 7.62 -26.12 -4.27
C GLU A 29 7.71 -25.46 -2.90
N VAL A 30 6.56 -25.06 -2.37
CA VAL A 30 6.42 -24.53 -1.01
C VAL A 30 5.74 -25.60 -0.16
N SER A 31 6.36 -25.97 0.94
CA SER A 31 5.81 -26.96 1.87
C SER A 31 5.81 -26.47 3.31
N VAL A 32 4.86 -26.98 4.08
CA VAL A 32 4.70 -26.72 5.51
C VAL A 32 4.81 -28.06 6.23
N LEU A 33 5.99 -28.33 6.79
CA LEU A 33 6.26 -29.60 7.46
C LEU A 33 5.91 -29.56 8.94
N SER A 34 6.16 -28.43 9.61
CA SER A 34 5.93 -28.22 11.03
C SER A 34 5.45 -26.78 11.27
N PRO A 35 4.12 -26.52 11.22
CA PRO A 35 3.58 -25.17 11.35
C PRO A 35 4.02 -24.44 12.62
N GLY A 36 4.09 -25.17 13.75
CA GLY A 36 4.51 -24.61 15.03
C GLY A 36 5.99 -24.20 15.12
N ALA A 37 6.80 -24.52 14.10
CA ALA A 37 8.17 -24.02 13.98
C ALA A 37 8.26 -22.69 13.21
N HIS A 38 7.13 -22.19 12.71
CA HIS A 38 7.06 -20.97 11.88
C HIS A 38 7.96 -21.02 10.64
N LEU A 39 8.18 -22.22 10.05
CA LEU A 39 9.07 -22.40 8.92
C LEU A 39 8.31 -22.87 7.68
N PHE A 40 8.34 -22.07 6.62
CA PHE A 40 8.08 -22.53 5.27
C PHE A 40 9.32 -23.21 4.72
N HIS A 41 9.19 -24.38 4.11
CA HIS A 41 10.26 -25.01 3.37
C HIS A 41 10.06 -24.76 1.89
N VAL A 42 11.07 -24.16 1.25
CA VAL A 42 11.05 -23.80 -0.18
C VAL A 42 12.10 -24.60 -0.92
N LYS A 43 11.69 -25.23 -2.02
CA LYS A 43 12.58 -25.89 -2.98
C LYS A 43 12.36 -25.25 -4.35
N ALA A 44 13.43 -24.87 -5.04
CA ALA A 44 13.34 -24.24 -6.33
C ALA A 44 14.37 -24.82 -7.33
N GLU A 45 13.90 -25.13 -8.53
CA GLU A 45 14.73 -25.56 -9.65
C GLU A 45 14.95 -24.40 -10.61
N PHE A 46 16.21 -24.02 -10.79
CA PHE A 46 16.63 -22.94 -11.67
C PHE A 46 17.39 -23.44 -12.88
N PRO A 47 16.97 -23.06 -14.09
CA PRO A 47 17.79 -23.26 -15.29
C PRO A 47 19.03 -22.36 -15.23
N THR A 48 20.19 -22.91 -15.61
CA THR A 48 21.48 -22.23 -15.50
C THR A 48 21.93 -21.55 -16.79
N ASP A 49 21.25 -21.83 -17.92
CA ASP A 49 21.69 -21.43 -19.26
C ASP A 49 23.12 -21.90 -19.62
N GLY A 50 23.62 -22.97 -18.97
CA GLY A 50 24.96 -23.50 -19.13
C GLY A 50 26.08 -22.64 -18.53
N LYS A 51 25.73 -21.66 -17.67
CA LYS A 51 26.71 -20.83 -16.96
C LYS A 51 27.41 -21.64 -15.86
N ASP A 52 28.68 -21.34 -15.58
CA ASP A 52 29.42 -21.94 -14.48
C ASP A 52 28.98 -21.46 -13.10
N THR A 53 28.39 -20.28 -13.05
CA THR A 53 27.94 -19.62 -11.81
C THR A 53 26.55 -19.04 -12.02
N LEU A 54 25.69 -19.22 -11.02
CA LEU A 54 24.36 -18.63 -10.95
C LEU A 54 24.27 -17.74 -9.71
N TYR A 55 23.67 -16.57 -9.88
CA TYR A 55 23.30 -15.69 -8.78
C TYR A 55 21.80 -15.79 -8.55
N LEU A 56 21.40 -15.99 -7.29
CA LEU A 56 20.01 -16.08 -6.84
C LEU A 56 19.81 -15.10 -5.71
N ALA A 57 18.78 -14.28 -5.78
CA ALA A 57 18.50 -13.26 -4.78
C ALA A 57 17.06 -13.39 -4.26
N LEU A 58 16.84 -12.95 -3.02
CA LEU A 58 15.53 -12.53 -2.53
C LEU A 58 15.43 -11.01 -2.64
N PRO A 59 14.23 -10.46 -2.83
CA PRO A 59 14.00 -9.02 -2.76
C PRO A 59 14.49 -8.41 -1.45
N ALA A 60 14.92 -7.15 -1.51
CA ALA A 60 15.21 -6.35 -0.33
C ALA A 60 13.95 -5.69 0.23
N TRP A 61 12.94 -5.50 -0.60
CA TRP A 61 11.67 -4.83 -0.27
C TRP A 61 10.51 -5.36 -1.13
N SER A 62 9.28 -4.99 -0.77
CA SER A 62 8.07 -5.29 -1.52
C SER A 62 7.46 -4.00 -2.08
N PRO A 63 7.07 -3.96 -3.38
CA PRO A 63 6.36 -2.82 -3.95
C PRO A 63 5.04 -2.54 -3.23
N GLY A 64 4.87 -1.29 -2.78
CA GLY A 64 3.80 -0.83 -1.91
C GLY A 64 4.30 -0.54 -0.49
N ASN A 65 5.21 -1.36 0.02
CA ASN A 65 5.89 -1.10 1.29
C ASN A 65 7.25 -0.44 1.02
N TYR A 66 7.33 0.85 1.13
CA TYR A 66 8.51 1.67 0.80
C TYR A 66 9.58 1.61 1.89
N GLU A 67 9.95 0.38 2.30
CA GLU A 67 10.94 0.10 3.33
C GLU A 67 11.82 -1.08 2.95
N ILE A 68 13.12 -0.99 3.26
CA ILE A 68 14.07 -2.10 3.06
C ILE A 68 13.92 -3.13 4.18
N GLN A 69 13.28 -4.23 3.87
CA GLN A 69 12.98 -5.31 4.80
C GLN A 69 14.09 -6.38 4.87
N ASN A 70 14.95 -6.48 3.84
CA ASN A 70 16.02 -7.48 3.76
C ASN A 70 15.50 -8.91 3.99
N TYR A 71 14.55 -9.39 3.20
CA TYR A 71 13.88 -10.69 3.39
C TYR A 71 14.83 -11.87 3.48
N ALA A 72 16.02 -11.80 2.90
CA ALA A 72 17.05 -12.81 3.01
C ALA A 72 17.53 -13.08 4.47
N ARG A 73 17.24 -12.17 5.42
CA ARG A 73 17.52 -12.36 6.85
C ARG A 73 16.74 -13.51 7.49
N TYR A 74 15.61 -13.86 6.91
CA TYR A 74 14.73 -14.92 7.39
C TYR A 74 15.09 -16.31 6.84
N VAL A 75 15.99 -16.40 5.85
CA VAL A 75 16.43 -17.66 5.27
C VAL A 75 17.31 -18.46 6.24
N ARG A 76 17.01 -19.73 6.38
CA ARG A 76 17.72 -20.73 7.18
C ARG A 76 18.06 -21.94 6.32
N HIS A 77 19.06 -22.70 6.68
CA HIS A 77 19.40 -24.02 6.12
C HIS A 77 19.50 -24.03 4.58
N PHE A 78 20.02 -22.95 3.98
CA PHE A 78 20.19 -22.88 2.52
C PHE A 78 21.11 -23.98 2.02
N SER A 79 20.72 -24.64 0.94
CA SER A 79 21.51 -25.66 0.25
C SER A 79 21.32 -25.57 -1.26
N ALA A 80 22.33 -26.02 -2.01
CA ALA A 80 22.28 -26.11 -3.46
C ALA A 80 22.76 -27.49 -3.92
N THR A 81 22.06 -28.07 -4.87
CA THR A 81 22.37 -29.40 -5.42
C THR A 81 22.28 -29.39 -6.94
N GLY A 82 23.08 -30.23 -7.57
CA GLY A 82 23.00 -30.49 -9.01
C GLY A 82 21.91 -31.47 -9.37
N VAL A 83 21.75 -31.76 -10.68
CA VAL A 83 20.68 -32.62 -11.22
C VAL A 83 20.70 -34.06 -10.69
N SER A 84 21.85 -34.58 -10.24
CA SER A 84 22.00 -35.91 -9.62
C SER A 84 22.00 -35.87 -8.10
N GLY A 85 21.63 -34.71 -7.49
CA GLY A 85 21.55 -34.54 -6.04
C GLY A 85 22.87 -34.28 -5.33
N GLN A 86 24.00 -34.17 -6.07
CA GLN A 86 25.28 -33.83 -5.46
C GLN A 86 25.29 -32.39 -4.93
N PRO A 87 25.90 -32.13 -3.76
CA PRO A 87 26.05 -30.77 -3.23
C PRO A 87 26.87 -29.90 -4.18
N LEU A 88 26.45 -28.64 -4.29
CA LEU A 88 27.17 -27.61 -5.02
C LEU A 88 27.76 -26.59 -4.05
N PHE A 89 28.91 -26.05 -4.40
CA PHE A 89 29.49 -24.96 -3.64
C PHE A 89 28.63 -23.69 -3.81
N TRP A 90 28.42 -22.99 -2.72
CA TRP A 90 27.76 -21.70 -2.69
C TRP A 90 28.34 -20.82 -1.60
N ASP A 91 28.23 -19.50 -1.80
CA ASP A 91 28.53 -18.46 -0.81
C ASP A 91 27.60 -17.26 -0.99
N ARG A 92 27.71 -16.26 -0.12
CA ARG A 92 26.99 -14.99 -0.23
C ARG A 92 27.79 -14.02 -1.09
N ALA A 93 27.16 -13.46 -2.14
CA ALA A 93 27.72 -12.36 -2.91
C ALA A 93 27.45 -11.01 -2.22
N ASP A 94 26.29 -10.88 -1.58
CA ASP A 94 25.88 -9.76 -0.73
C ASP A 94 24.81 -10.22 0.27
N LYS A 95 24.14 -9.29 0.96
CA LYS A 95 23.15 -9.61 2.01
C LYS A 95 21.88 -10.29 1.47
N GLU A 96 21.48 -10.08 0.21
CA GLU A 96 20.30 -10.69 -0.43
C GLU A 96 20.63 -11.79 -1.42
N THR A 97 21.91 -11.92 -1.89
CA THR A 97 22.29 -12.70 -3.06
C THR A 97 23.19 -13.88 -2.71
N TRP A 98 22.83 -15.08 -3.17
CA TRP A 98 23.64 -16.30 -3.14
C TRP A 98 24.32 -16.51 -4.50
N ARG A 99 25.61 -16.83 -4.48
CA ARG A 99 26.37 -17.27 -5.62
C ARG A 99 26.54 -18.77 -5.56
N VAL A 100 26.12 -19.49 -6.61
CA VAL A 100 26.16 -20.96 -6.67
C VAL A 100 27.03 -21.40 -7.86
N ALA A 101 28.03 -22.25 -7.58
CA ALA A 101 28.83 -22.87 -8.62
C ALA A 101 28.08 -24.04 -9.27
N THR A 102 27.64 -23.88 -10.51
CA THR A 102 26.74 -24.82 -11.20
C THR A 102 27.46 -25.98 -11.86
N GLY A 103 28.76 -25.87 -12.15
CA GLY A 103 29.52 -26.83 -12.93
C GLY A 103 28.98 -27.03 -14.35
N LYS A 104 28.40 -26.00 -14.95
CA LYS A 104 27.76 -26.02 -16.29
C LYS A 104 26.59 -26.99 -16.43
N GLN A 105 26.00 -27.44 -15.33
CA GLN A 105 24.78 -28.24 -15.39
C GLN A 105 23.61 -27.43 -16.00
N ARG A 106 22.64 -28.11 -16.59
CA ARG A 106 21.50 -27.44 -17.23
C ARG A 106 20.54 -26.79 -16.24
N ALA A 107 20.47 -27.34 -15.04
CA ALA A 107 19.66 -26.83 -13.94
C ALA A 107 20.33 -27.15 -12.61
N ILE A 108 19.97 -26.39 -11.59
CA ILE A 108 20.32 -26.63 -10.19
C ILE A 108 19.06 -26.58 -9.36
N THR A 109 19.09 -27.25 -8.21
CA THR A 109 18.03 -27.13 -7.20
C THR A 109 18.60 -26.42 -5.97
N VAL A 110 17.89 -25.42 -5.47
CA VAL A 110 18.14 -24.83 -4.16
C VAL A 110 17.02 -25.16 -3.23
N ALA A 111 17.33 -25.31 -1.94
CA ALA A 111 16.33 -25.48 -0.89
C ALA A 111 16.72 -24.68 0.35
N PHE A 112 15.73 -24.16 1.04
CA PHE A 112 15.93 -23.40 2.27
C PHE A 112 14.64 -23.39 3.11
N ASP A 113 14.79 -23.09 4.39
CA ASP A 113 13.67 -22.77 5.27
C ASP A 113 13.55 -21.25 5.41
N TYR A 114 12.33 -20.76 5.51
CA TYR A 114 12.02 -19.34 5.71
C TYR A 114 11.27 -19.17 7.02
N LEU A 115 11.84 -18.38 7.95
CA LEU A 115 11.22 -18.06 9.22
C LEU A 115 10.10 -17.02 9.03
N ALA A 116 8.89 -17.36 9.48
CA ALA A 116 7.68 -16.59 9.25
C ALA A 116 6.90 -16.45 10.58
N ASP A 117 7.41 -15.64 11.48
CA ASP A 117 6.88 -15.46 12.85
C ASP A 117 6.37 -14.04 13.15
N THR A 118 6.35 -13.16 12.15
CA THR A 118 6.03 -11.74 12.31
C THR A 118 4.63 -11.41 11.79
N ILE A 119 3.97 -10.42 12.42
CA ILE A 119 2.72 -9.82 11.91
C ILE A 119 3.11 -8.51 11.24
N ASP A 120 2.99 -8.48 9.92
CA ASP A 120 3.37 -7.33 9.09
C ASP A 120 2.66 -7.43 7.74
N LEU A 121 2.50 -6.31 7.02
CA LEU A 121 1.88 -6.28 5.69
C LEU A 121 2.75 -6.93 4.61
N SER A 122 4.07 -6.92 4.78
CA SER A 122 5.03 -7.37 3.76
C SER A 122 5.89 -8.56 4.20
N ILE A 123 5.76 -9.03 5.44
CA ILE A 123 6.55 -10.13 6.01
C ILE A 123 5.67 -11.37 6.19
N ALA A 124 6.21 -12.53 5.82
CA ALA A 124 5.49 -13.79 5.93
C ALA A 124 5.17 -14.18 7.37
N ARG A 125 4.01 -14.80 7.55
CA ARG A 125 3.54 -15.34 8.82
C ARG A 125 3.12 -16.79 8.67
N LEU A 126 3.49 -17.66 9.62
CA LEU A 126 3.05 -19.05 9.69
C LEU A 126 2.68 -19.39 11.12
N GLN A 127 1.51 -19.98 11.31
CA GLN A 127 0.98 -20.44 12.59
C GLN A 127 0.49 -21.90 12.49
N ALA A 128 -0.03 -22.44 13.58
CA ALA A 128 -0.43 -23.84 13.67
C ALA A 128 -1.46 -24.28 12.61
N ASP A 129 -2.31 -23.38 12.15
CA ASP A 129 -3.40 -23.68 11.21
C ASP A 129 -3.50 -22.72 10.03
N PHE A 130 -2.59 -21.75 9.95
CA PHE A 130 -2.61 -20.67 8.96
C PHE A 130 -1.22 -20.19 8.59
N GLY A 131 -1.02 -19.84 7.34
CA GLY A 131 0.15 -19.12 6.87
C GLY A 131 -0.20 -18.10 5.80
N GLN A 132 0.52 -17.00 5.80
CA GLN A 132 0.46 -15.92 4.82
C GLN A 132 1.87 -15.60 4.35
N PHE A 133 2.03 -15.32 3.07
CA PHE A 133 3.26 -14.79 2.52
C PHE A 133 3.03 -14.07 1.19
N LEU A 134 3.86 -13.08 0.95
CA LEU A 134 3.99 -12.41 -0.34
C LEU A 134 5.10 -13.09 -1.17
N GLY A 135 4.98 -13.10 -2.48
CA GLY A 135 5.98 -13.74 -3.34
C GLY A 135 7.40 -13.25 -3.13
N THR A 136 7.59 -11.98 -2.74
CA THR A 136 8.90 -11.40 -2.36
C THR A 136 9.56 -12.11 -1.18
N ASN A 137 8.78 -12.75 -0.29
CA ASN A 137 9.33 -13.44 0.88
C ASN A 137 9.96 -14.78 0.52
N LEU A 138 9.30 -15.59 -0.32
CA LEU A 138 9.66 -17.00 -0.51
C LEU A 138 10.33 -17.31 -1.84
N PHE A 139 10.12 -16.49 -2.88
CA PHE A 139 10.56 -16.83 -4.22
C PHE A 139 11.85 -16.09 -4.59
N MET A 140 12.98 -16.80 -4.53
CA MET A 140 14.24 -16.29 -5.06
C MET A 140 14.15 -16.07 -6.56
N TYR A 141 14.86 -15.09 -7.06
CA TYR A 141 14.95 -14.81 -8.49
C TYR A 141 16.40 -14.82 -8.98
N GLN A 142 16.58 -14.89 -10.27
CA GLN A 142 17.86 -14.73 -10.92
C GLN A 142 18.03 -13.28 -11.39
N PRO A 143 18.94 -12.50 -10.80
CA PRO A 143 19.22 -11.13 -11.25
C PRO A 143 19.48 -11.06 -12.75
N GLY A 144 18.83 -10.10 -13.42
CA GLY A 144 18.87 -9.93 -14.88
C GLY A 144 18.01 -10.92 -15.68
N ARG A 145 17.19 -11.75 -15.02
CA ARG A 145 16.26 -12.68 -15.67
C ARG A 145 14.88 -12.65 -15.03
N LEU A 146 14.37 -11.45 -14.78
CA LEU A 146 13.00 -11.24 -14.28
C LEU A 146 11.91 -11.65 -15.29
N ASP A 147 12.29 -11.83 -16.56
CA ASP A 147 11.43 -12.27 -17.67
C ASP A 147 11.07 -13.76 -17.61
N ARG A 148 11.61 -14.55 -16.67
CA ARG A 148 11.37 -15.99 -16.63
C ARG A 148 10.00 -16.34 -16.07
N PRO A 149 9.22 -17.18 -16.79
CA PRO A 149 7.99 -17.73 -16.25
C PRO A 149 8.27 -18.70 -15.11
N SER A 150 7.31 -18.84 -14.22
CA SER A 150 7.42 -19.66 -13.02
C SER A 150 6.21 -20.58 -12.84
N GLU A 151 6.46 -21.76 -12.24
CA GLU A 151 5.46 -22.69 -11.75
C GLU A 151 5.62 -22.90 -10.24
N VAL A 152 4.54 -22.81 -9.49
CA VAL A 152 4.52 -23.01 -8.03
C VAL A 152 3.61 -24.16 -7.67
N ARG A 153 4.08 -25.07 -6.82
CA ARG A 153 3.30 -26.16 -6.21
C ARG A 153 3.33 -26.03 -4.69
N PHE A 154 2.24 -26.44 -4.07
CA PHE A 154 2.09 -26.43 -2.61
C PHE A 154 1.95 -27.85 -2.08
N ALA A 155 2.80 -28.22 -1.12
CA ALA A 155 2.71 -29.46 -0.35
C ALA A 155 2.31 -29.12 1.10
N LEU A 156 1.00 -29.11 1.35
CA LEU A 156 0.40 -28.62 2.58
C LEU A 156 -0.07 -29.75 3.49
N PRO A 157 -0.21 -29.52 4.80
CA PRO A 157 -0.83 -30.46 5.72
C PRO A 157 -2.26 -30.82 5.32
N ALA A 158 -2.72 -32.00 5.75
CA ALA A 158 -4.08 -32.45 5.46
C ALA A 158 -5.14 -31.47 5.96
N GLY A 159 -6.10 -31.13 5.09
CA GLY A 159 -7.18 -30.18 5.39
C GLY A 159 -6.80 -28.70 5.28
N TRP A 160 -5.57 -28.40 4.85
CA TRP A 160 -5.20 -27.05 4.46
C TRP A 160 -5.58 -26.78 3.01
N GLN A 161 -5.97 -25.55 2.72
CA GLN A 161 -6.25 -25.06 1.37
C GLN A 161 -5.24 -23.95 0.99
N VAL A 162 -5.23 -23.56 -0.27
CA VAL A 162 -4.44 -22.44 -0.77
C VAL A 162 -5.34 -21.47 -1.54
N THR A 163 -5.18 -20.19 -1.27
CA THR A 163 -5.69 -19.08 -2.09
C THR A 163 -4.51 -18.18 -2.44
N THR A 164 -4.32 -17.90 -3.71
CA THR A 164 -3.20 -17.09 -4.19
C THR A 164 -3.65 -16.21 -5.36
N ALA A 165 -2.96 -15.09 -5.55
CA ALA A 165 -3.14 -14.23 -6.72
C ALA A 165 -2.64 -14.86 -8.02
N LEU A 166 -1.82 -15.92 -7.97
CA LEU A 166 -1.33 -16.64 -9.14
C LEU A 166 -2.44 -17.38 -9.89
N LYS A 167 -2.24 -17.61 -11.18
CA LYS A 167 -3.16 -18.39 -12.02
C LYS A 167 -2.98 -19.88 -11.78
N GLY A 168 -4.05 -20.55 -11.41
CA GLY A 168 -4.03 -22.00 -11.13
C GLY A 168 -5.18 -22.45 -10.24
N SER A 169 -5.13 -23.70 -9.80
CA SER A 169 -6.13 -24.27 -8.88
C SER A 169 -5.62 -25.51 -8.15
N GLY A 170 -6.24 -25.83 -7.02
CA GLY A 170 -5.90 -27.01 -6.22
C GLY A 170 -4.48 -26.95 -5.64
N SER A 171 -3.72 -28.03 -5.78
CA SER A 171 -2.32 -28.08 -5.34
C SER A 171 -1.31 -27.51 -6.36
N GLY A 172 -1.80 -26.94 -7.46
CA GLY A 172 -1.01 -26.38 -8.55
C GLY A 172 -0.80 -27.34 -9.73
N PRO A 173 0.05 -27.00 -10.71
CA PRO A 173 0.90 -25.82 -10.67
C PRO A 173 0.12 -24.50 -10.79
N TYR A 174 0.52 -23.55 -9.98
CA TYR A 174 0.18 -22.15 -10.18
C TYR A 174 1.26 -21.50 -11.03
N THR A 175 0.92 -20.52 -11.85
CA THR A 175 1.84 -19.96 -12.84
C THR A 175 1.93 -18.45 -12.74
N ALA A 176 3.14 -17.92 -12.98
CA ALA A 176 3.42 -16.52 -13.21
C ALA A 176 4.13 -16.37 -14.57
N ALA A 177 3.78 -15.32 -15.32
CA ALA A 177 4.38 -15.05 -16.63
C ALA A 177 5.82 -14.56 -16.53
N ASP A 178 6.13 -13.86 -15.44
CA ASP A 178 7.45 -13.32 -15.12
C ASP A 178 7.64 -13.22 -13.60
N TYR A 179 8.79 -12.72 -13.18
CA TYR A 179 9.07 -12.56 -11.75
C TYR A 179 8.26 -11.44 -11.10
N HIS A 180 7.87 -10.40 -11.83
CA HIS A 180 7.04 -9.32 -11.28
C HIS A 180 5.66 -9.85 -10.85
N GLU A 181 5.04 -10.71 -11.69
CA GLU A 181 3.78 -11.37 -11.33
C GLU A 181 3.97 -12.34 -10.15
N LEU A 182 5.10 -13.04 -10.08
CA LEU A 182 5.42 -13.97 -8.98
C LEU A 182 5.67 -13.25 -7.66
N ALA A 183 6.47 -12.19 -7.68
CA ALA A 183 6.84 -11.41 -6.50
C ALA A 183 5.65 -10.68 -5.88
N ASP A 184 4.69 -10.26 -6.71
CA ASP A 184 3.48 -9.52 -6.31
C ASP A 184 2.32 -10.46 -5.87
N ALA A 185 2.56 -11.76 -5.81
CA ALA A 185 1.51 -12.74 -5.51
C ALA A 185 1.33 -12.95 -4.01
N GLU A 186 0.28 -12.33 -3.45
CA GLU A 186 -0.19 -12.63 -2.11
C GLU A 186 -0.78 -14.03 -2.03
N THR A 187 -0.52 -14.74 -0.93
CA THR A 187 -0.92 -16.14 -0.76
C THR A 187 -1.29 -16.46 0.69
N PHE A 188 -2.48 -17.02 0.87
CA PHE A 188 -2.91 -17.68 2.11
C PHE A 188 -2.84 -19.19 1.95
N VAL A 189 -2.33 -19.87 2.98
CA VAL A 189 -2.36 -21.33 3.13
C VAL A 189 -2.90 -21.68 4.51
N GLY A 190 -3.72 -22.73 4.63
CA GLY A 190 -4.24 -23.11 5.94
C GLY A 190 -5.74 -23.31 6.00
N ARG A 191 -6.32 -22.98 7.17
CA ARG A 191 -7.75 -23.08 7.47
C ARG A 191 -8.33 -21.69 7.69
N TYR A 192 -9.01 -21.18 6.69
CA TYR A 192 -9.63 -19.86 6.69
C TYR A 192 -10.91 -19.90 5.86
N SER A 193 -11.74 -18.86 5.97
CA SER A 193 -12.95 -18.72 5.16
C SER A 193 -12.63 -18.19 3.77
N VAL A 194 -13.30 -18.73 2.75
CA VAL A 194 -13.23 -18.22 1.37
C VAL A 194 -14.65 -17.99 0.86
N ASP A 195 -14.89 -16.82 0.31
CA ASP A 195 -16.11 -16.46 -0.40
C ASP A 195 -15.76 -15.89 -1.78
N SER A 196 -16.77 -15.74 -2.64
CA SER A 196 -16.57 -15.14 -3.96
C SER A 196 -17.84 -14.57 -4.52
N LEU A 197 -17.69 -13.51 -5.32
CA LEU A 197 -18.78 -12.89 -6.08
C LEU A 197 -18.26 -12.55 -7.48
N LYS A 198 -19.21 -12.29 -8.39
CA LYS A 198 -18.86 -11.76 -9.73
C LYS A 198 -19.24 -10.29 -9.78
N VAL A 199 -18.27 -9.46 -10.18
CA VAL A 199 -18.47 -8.04 -10.46
C VAL A 199 -17.99 -7.76 -11.88
N ASP A 200 -18.81 -7.14 -12.71
CA ASP A 200 -18.52 -6.84 -14.12
C ASP A 200 -17.96 -8.05 -14.92
N GLY A 201 -18.51 -9.24 -14.62
CA GLY A 201 -18.13 -10.49 -15.28
C GLY A 201 -16.83 -11.14 -14.78
N LYS A 202 -16.11 -10.53 -13.86
CA LYS A 202 -14.87 -11.05 -13.27
C LYS A 202 -15.09 -11.57 -11.85
N TRP A 203 -14.25 -12.51 -11.43
CA TRP A 203 -14.31 -13.05 -10.06
C TRP A 203 -13.60 -12.13 -9.07
N LEU A 204 -14.30 -11.79 -8.00
CA LEU A 204 -13.75 -11.21 -6.78
C LEU A 204 -13.86 -12.24 -5.67
N ARG A 205 -12.73 -12.60 -5.05
CA ARG A 205 -12.63 -13.55 -3.95
C ARG A 205 -12.36 -12.80 -2.66
N ILE A 206 -12.80 -13.38 -1.55
CA ILE A 206 -12.58 -12.86 -0.20
C ILE A 206 -12.02 -14.01 0.61
N ALA A 207 -10.81 -13.88 1.14
CA ALA A 207 -10.19 -14.85 2.03
C ALA A 207 -9.99 -14.21 3.41
N VAL A 208 -10.52 -14.84 4.47
CA VAL A 208 -10.52 -14.26 5.82
C VAL A 208 -9.97 -15.25 6.83
N TRP A 209 -8.93 -14.87 7.53
CA TRP A 209 -8.43 -15.58 8.70
C TRP A 209 -8.47 -14.67 9.94
N PRO A 210 -8.89 -15.20 11.13
CA PRO A 210 -9.42 -16.54 11.36
C PRO A 210 -10.81 -16.74 10.76
N ALA A 211 -11.18 -18.00 10.50
CA ALA A 211 -12.39 -18.34 9.76
C ALA A 211 -13.69 -17.88 10.45
N ASP A 212 -13.70 -17.84 11.77
CA ASP A 212 -14.85 -17.44 12.59
C ASP A 212 -15.10 -15.93 12.61
N ALA A 213 -14.11 -15.12 12.22
CA ALA A 213 -14.29 -13.68 12.00
C ALA A 213 -15.26 -13.40 10.83
N TYR A 214 -15.35 -14.30 9.85
CA TYR A 214 -16.22 -14.16 8.68
C TYR A 214 -17.64 -14.65 8.95
N THR A 215 -18.35 -13.95 9.85
CA THR A 215 -19.74 -14.27 10.19
C THR A 215 -20.67 -14.01 9.00
N PRO A 216 -21.89 -14.60 8.97
CA PRO A 216 -22.88 -14.33 7.92
C PRO A 216 -23.28 -12.83 7.79
N ALA A 217 -23.18 -12.05 8.87
CA ALA A 217 -23.45 -10.63 8.85
C ALA A 217 -22.30 -9.87 8.19
N VAL A 218 -21.06 -10.14 8.60
CA VAL A 218 -19.84 -9.59 7.97
C VAL A 218 -19.80 -9.94 6.48
N ALA A 219 -20.05 -11.19 6.12
CA ALA A 219 -20.08 -11.65 4.73
C ALA A 219 -21.04 -10.84 3.84
N ARG A 220 -22.27 -10.63 4.30
CA ARG A 220 -23.25 -9.84 3.54
C ARG A 220 -22.80 -8.39 3.31
N ASN A 221 -22.32 -7.74 4.37
CA ASN A 221 -21.92 -6.34 4.30
C ASN A 221 -20.66 -6.17 3.44
N MET A 222 -19.66 -7.02 3.65
CA MET A 222 -18.41 -7.00 2.88
C MET A 222 -18.65 -7.23 1.39
N ARG A 223 -19.43 -8.25 1.03
CA ARG A 223 -19.80 -8.51 -0.38
C ARG A 223 -20.48 -7.29 -1.01
N SER A 224 -21.46 -6.69 -0.30
CA SER A 224 -22.17 -5.51 -0.79
C SER A 224 -21.25 -4.31 -0.97
N SER A 225 -20.31 -4.09 -0.04
CA SER A 225 -19.37 -2.97 -0.12
C SER A 225 -18.35 -3.18 -1.24
N LEU A 226 -17.73 -4.34 -1.32
CA LEU A 226 -16.77 -4.67 -2.39
C LEU A 226 -17.41 -4.64 -3.77
N GLU A 227 -18.68 -5.08 -3.90
CA GLU A 227 -19.40 -4.98 -5.17
C GLU A 227 -19.56 -3.52 -5.60
N LYS A 228 -19.98 -2.63 -4.69
CA LYS A 228 -20.17 -1.20 -4.95
C LYS A 228 -18.84 -0.50 -5.27
N ILE A 229 -17.79 -0.78 -4.49
CA ILE A 229 -16.45 -0.25 -4.72
C ILE A 229 -15.97 -0.65 -6.12
N ALA A 230 -15.95 -1.95 -6.40
CA ALA A 230 -15.45 -2.48 -7.66
C ALA A 230 -16.24 -1.94 -8.86
N GLN A 231 -17.58 -1.91 -8.80
CA GLN A 231 -18.40 -1.34 -9.89
C GLN A 231 -18.11 0.14 -10.13
N THR A 232 -17.85 0.91 -9.06
CA THR A 232 -17.62 2.35 -9.17
C THR A 232 -16.28 2.64 -9.80
N GLU A 233 -15.22 1.98 -9.36
CA GLU A 233 -13.87 2.19 -9.86
C GLU A 233 -13.66 1.55 -11.25
N ASN A 234 -14.23 0.36 -11.49
CA ASN A 234 -14.24 -0.24 -12.81
C ASN A 234 -14.89 0.68 -13.84
N ARG A 235 -16.03 1.30 -13.49
CA ARG A 235 -16.72 2.26 -14.38
C ARG A 235 -15.85 3.48 -14.65
N LEU A 236 -15.18 4.01 -13.64
CA LEU A 236 -14.26 5.13 -13.76
C LEU A 236 -13.13 4.82 -14.76
N MET A 237 -12.55 3.64 -14.65
CA MET A 237 -11.34 3.25 -15.40
C MET A 237 -11.61 2.48 -16.70
N GLY A 238 -12.88 2.18 -17.02
CA GLY A 238 -13.27 1.50 -18.24
C GLY A 238 -13.30 -0.02 -18.17
N GLY A 239 -13.27 -0.58 -16.96
CA GLY A 239 -13.41 -2.00 -16.66
C GLY A 239 -12.30 -2.57 -15.78
N PRO A 240 -12.53 -3.78 -15.21
CA PRO A 240 -11.55 -4.41 -14.33
C PRO A 240 -10.32 -4.88 -15.12
N PRO A 241 -9.09 -4.57 -14.64
CA PRO A 241 -7.86 -4.89 -15.36
C PRO A 241 -7.31 -6.30 -15.02
N TYR A 242 -8.14 -7.18 -14.48
CA TYR A 242 -7.76 -8.52 -14.01
C TYR A 242 -8.76 -9.59 -14.50
N ASP A 243 -8.36 -10.86 -14.42
CA ASP A 243 -9.26 -12.01 -14.63
C ASP A 243 -9.95 -12.45 -13.34
N ALA A 244 -9.25 -12.38 -12.22
CA ALA A 244 -9.75 -12.55 -10.87
C ALA A 244 -8.97 -11.63 -9.92
N TYR A 245 -9.65 -11.15 -8.88
CA TYR A 245 -9.06 -10.35 -7.80
C TYR A 245 -9.36 -10.99 -6.45
N THR A 246 -8.42 -10.96 -5.52
CA THR A 246 -8.60 -11.54 -4.19
C THR A 246 -8.31 -10.49 -3.11
N VAL A 247 -9.26 -10.33 -2.20
CA VAL A 247 -9.06 -9.55 -0.97
C VAL A 247 -8.73 -10.52 0.16
N PHE A 248 -7.56 -10.34 0.77
CA PHE A 248 -7.07 -11.15 1.86
C PHE A 248 -7.16 -10.37 3.17
N PHE A 249 -7.92 -10.88 4.14
CA PHE A 249 -8.06 -10.28 5.46
C PHE A 249 -7.41 -11.15 6.53
N ASN A 250 -6.44 -10.57 7.22
CA ASN A 250 -5.87 -11.10 8.44
C ASN A 250 -6.45 -10.32 9.63
N VAL A 251 -7.43 -10.91 10.33
CA VAL A 251 -8.13 -10.27 11.44
C VAL A 251 -7.41 -10.59 12.76
N ILE A 252 -6.93 -9.56 13.42
CA ILE A 252 -6.12 -9.68 14.64
C ILE A 252 -7.01 -9.44 15.86
N HIS A 253 -7.01 -10.38 16.80
CA HIS A 253 -7.76 -10.30 18.06
C HIS A 253 -6.99 -9.65 19.21
N ASP A 254 -5.68 -9.42 19.03
CA ASP A 254 -4.86 -8.75 20.03
C ASP A 254 -5.14 -7.24 20.08
N PRO A 255 -4.88 -6.57 21.22
CA PRO A 255 -5.08 -5.12 21.39
C PRO A 255 -4.11 -4.27 20.54
N ILE A 256 -3.53 -4.83 19.51
CA ILE A 256 -2.68 -4.10 18.57
C ILE A 256 -3.58 -3.15 17.78
N SER A 257 -3.37 -1.87 17.96
CA SER A 257 -4.07 -0.79 17.24
C SER A 257 -3.54 -0.63 15.80
N PHE A 258 -2.96 -1.68 15.22
CA PHE A 258 -2.43 -1.66 13.86
C PHE A 258 -3.47 -2.20 12.89
N GLY A 259 -3.71 -1.45 11.84
CA GLY A 259 -4.47 -1.87 10.69
C GLY A 259 -3.92 -1.18 9.45
N GLY A 260 -3.97 -1.82 8.30
CA GLY A 260 -3.49 -1.28 7.04
C GLY A 260 -3.69 -2.27 5.92
N GLY A 261 -3.44 -1.84 4.71
CA GLY A 261 -3.47 -2.64 3.50
C GLY A 261 -2.15 -2.63 2.75
N LEU A 262 -2.01 -3.55 1.83
CA LEU A 262 -0.95 -3.60 0.83
C LEU A 262 -1.53 -4.06 -0.50
N GLU A 263 -1.33 -3.23 -1.48
CA GLU A 263 -1.88 -3.40 -2.82
C GLU A 263 -1.07 -4.35 -3.70
N HIS A 264 -1.78 -5.12 -4.53
CA HIS A 264 -1.19 -6.01 -5.53
C HIS A 264 -1.93 -5.93 -6.87
N SER A 265 -1.29 -6.36 -7.95
CA SER A 265 -1.83 -6.29 -9.33
C SER A 265 -3.12 -7.10 -9.53
N ALA A 266 -3.37 -8.10 -8.69
CA ALA A 266 -4.55 -8.96 -8.72
C ALA A 266 -5.07 -9.32 -7.33
N ALA A 267 -4.63 -8.61 -6.29
CA ALA A 267 -5.04 -8.81 -4.90
C ALA A 267 -4.80 -7.55 -4.07
N GLN A 268 -5.29 -7.58 -2.83
CA GLN A 268 -4.90 -6.74 -1.70
C GLN A 268 -4.76 -7.62 -0.46
N TYR A 269 -3.90 -7.23 0.46
CA TYR A 269 -3.75 -7.86 1.76
C TYR A 269 -3.98 -6.85 2.87
N ASP A 270 -4.99 -7.09 3.70
CA ASP A 270 -5.42 -6.19 4.76
C ASP A 270 -5.22 -6.84 6.12
N ILE A 271 -4.51 -6.18 7.02
CA ILE A 271 -4.46 -6.51 8.44
C ILE A 271 -5.48 -5.65 9.17
N MET A 272 -6.39 -6.28 9.91
CA MET A 272 -7.52 -5.62 10.53
C MET A 272 -7.66 -5.95 12.00
N PRO A 273 -7.86 -4.96 12.88
CA PRO A 273 -8.28 -5.25 14.25
C PRO A 273 -9.69 -5.85 14.25
N ALA A 274 -9.92 -6.84 15.12
CA ALA A 274 -11.21 -7.51 15.21
C ALA A 274 -12.38 -6.56 15.51
N SER A 275 -12.12 -5.46 16.22
CA SER A 275 -13.11 -4.40 16.48
C SER A 275 -13.62 -3.75 15.18
N ALA A 276 -12.75 -3.43 14.24
CA ALA A 276 -13.14 -2.87 12.94
C ALA A 276 -13.96 -3.88 12.11
N PHE A 277 -13.67 -5.17 12.24
CA PHE A 277 -14.42 -6.24 11.57
C PHE A 277 -15.82 -6.44 12.14
N VAL A 278 -16.02 -6.23 13.44
CA VAL A 278 -17.33 -6.32 14.10
C VAL A 278 -18.21 -5.14 13.68
N ASP A 279 -17.67 -3.95 13.53
CA ASP A 279 -18.40 -2.76 13.11
C ASP A 279 -18.97 -2.87 11.69
N LEU A 280 -18.38 -3.69 10.83
CA LEU A 280 -18.97 -4.07 9.54
C LEU A 280 -20.33 -4.76 9.67
N ALA A 281 -20.64 -5.36 10.80
CA ALA A 281 -21.93 -6.01 11.03
C ALA A 281 -23.06 -5.01 11.38
N GLY A 282 -22.69 -3.80 11.84
CA GLY A 282 -23.64 -2.76 12.28
C GLY A 282 -23.71 -1.54 11.36
N ASN A 283 -22.62 -0.83 11.24
CA ASN A 283 -22.39 0.24 10.28
C ASN A 283 -21.01 -0.03 9.66
N LEU A 284 -20.90 0.10 8.36
CA LEU A 284 -19.62 -0.01 7.65
C LEU A 284 -18.66 0.99 8.28
N GLY A 285 -17.69 0.47 9.06
CA GLY A 285 -16.84 1.29 9.91
C GLY A 285 -16.08 2.34 9.10
N ASP A 286 -15.81 3.45 9.72
CA ASP A 286 -15.12 4.61 9.14
C ASP A 286 -13.69 4.26 8.65
N PHE A 287 -13.16 3.09 8.99
CA PHE A 287 -11.82 2.63 8.60
C PHE A 287 -11.83 1.61 7.45
N MET A 288 -12.70 0.58 7.49
CA MET A 288 -12.62 -0.54 6.51
C MET A 288 -13.04 -0.17 5.10
N VAL A 289 -14.08 0.65 4.97
CA VAL A 289 -14.61 1.00 3.64
C VAL A 289 -13.62 1.86 2.86
N PRO A 290 -13.04 2.92 3.43
CA PRO A 290 -11.97 3.67 2.76
C PRO A 290 -10.74 2.81 2.47
N LEU A 291 -10.30 1.95 3.39
CA LEU A 291 -9.17 1.06 3.15
C LEU A 291 -9.43 0.13 1.95
N MET A 292 -10.57 -0.57 1.92
CA MET A 292 -10.91 -1.44 0.79
C MET A 292 -10.99 -0.68 -0.54
N SER A 293 -11.45 0.56 -0.54
CA SER A 293 -11.51 1.40 -1.74
C SER A 293 -10.12 1.87 -2.16
N HIS A 294 -9.28 2.24 -1.21
CA HIS A 294 -7.90 2.65 -1.44
C HIS A 294 -7.09 1.51 -2.09
N GLU A 295 -7.08 0.33 -1.46
CA GLU A 295 -6.35 -0.83 -1.97
C GLU A 295 -6.88 -1.32 -3.32
N TYR A 296 -8.20 -1.23 -3.54
CA TYR A 296 -8.76 -1.62 -4.82
C TYR A 296 -8.41 -0.60 -5.92
N PHE A 297 -8.35 0.71 -5.62
CA PHE A 297 -7.97 1.72 -6.59
C PHE A 297 -6.51 1.60 -7.04
N HIS A 298 -5.65 1.08 -6.18
CA HIS A 298 -4.27 0.76 -6.52
C HIS A 298 -4.12 -0.23 -7.69
N LEU A 299 -5.15 -0.97 -8.05
CA LEU A 299 -5.17 -1.74 -9.30
C LEU A 299 -4.74 -0.91 -10.50
N TRP A 300 -5.08 0.38 -10.49
CA TRP A 300 -4.66 1.34 -11.52
C TRP A 300 -3.53 2.23 -11.01
N ASN A 301 -3.72 2.94 -9.94
CA ASN A 301 -2.79 3.90 -9.33
C ASN A 301 -2.23 3.31 -8.03
N VAL A 302 -1.20 2.50 -8.04
CA VAL A 302 0.14 2.54 -8.61
C VAL A 302 0.52 1.26 -9.38
N LYS A 303 -0.25 0.18 -9.28
CA LYS A 303 0.21 -1.10 -9.88
C LYS A 303 0.33 -1.00 -11.41
N ARG A 304 -0.43 -0.11 -12.06
CA ARG A 304 -0.39 0.12 -13.51
C ARG A 304 0.05 1.54 -13.88
N ILE A 305 -0.58 2.57 -13.32
CA ILE A 305 -0.17 3.97 -13.50
C ILE A 305 0.98 4.21 -12.51
N ARG A 306 2.22 4.00 -12.93
CA ARG A 306 3.39 3.97 -12.06
C ARG A 306 4.38 5.07 -12.41
N PRO A 307 4.94 5.76 -11.39
CA PRO A 307 6.06 6.67 -11.62
C PRO A 307 7.24 5.98 -12.31
N SER A 308 7.89 6.67 -13.23
CA SER A 308 9.01 6.12 -14.02
C SER A 308 10.21 5.71 -13.15
N GLY A 309 10.39 6.34 -11.98
CA GLY A 309 11.41 5.93 -11.01
C GLY A 309 11.20 4.52 -10.45
N MET A 310 9.96 4.02 -10.49
CA MET A 310 9.58 2.66 -10.08
C MET A 310 9.23 1.74 -11.26
N TRP A 311 9.64 2.08 -12.48
CA TRP A 311 9.33 1.31 -13.68
C TRP A 311 10.57 0.89 -14.48
N PRO A 312 10.86 -0.42 -14.61
CA PRO A 312 10.28 -1.53 -13.85
C PRO A 312 10.74 -1.52 -12.40
N TYR A 313 10.16 -2.37 -11.55
CA TYR A 313 10.67 -2.53 -10.18
C TYR A 313 12.08 -3.12 -10.16
N ASP A 314 12.95 -2.52 -9.34
CA ASP A 314 14.21 -3.08 -8.89
C ASP A 314 14.04 -3.60 -7.46
N TYR A 315 14.14 -4.91 -7.28
CA TYR A 315 13.92 -5.55 -5.98
C TYR A 315 15.14 -5.51 -5.05
N HIS A 316 16.25 -4.93 -5.51
CA HIS A 316 17.52 -4.95 -4.79
C HIS A 316 17.81 -3.64 -4.01
N ALA A 317 17.22 -2.54 -4.40
CA ALA A 317 17.47 -1.22 -3.84
C ALA A 317 16.19 -0.38 -3.78
N GLU A 318 16.26 0.70 -2.99
CA GLU A 318 15.20 1.72 -2.96
C GLU A 318 15.00 2.32 -4.35
N GLN A 319 13.74 2.61 -4.67
CA GLN A 319 13.37 3.30 -5.90
C GLN A 319 12.69 4.62 -5.59
N TYR A 320 13.47 5.68 -5.58
CA TYR A 320 12.99 7.02 -5.25
C TYR A 320 12.08 7.60 -6.33
N THR A 321 11.01 8.24 -5.88
CA THR A 321 10.11 9.01 -6.74
C THR A 321 9.55 10.20 -5.97
N PRO A 322 9.40 11.39 -6.61
CA PRO A 322 8.72 12.53 -6.00
C PRO A 322 7.19 12.45 -6.12
N LEU A 323 6.62 11.29 -6.51
CA LEU A 323 5.22 11.15 -6.92
C LEU A 323 4.40 10.21 -6.02
N LEU A 324 4.85 9.88 -4.79
CA LEU A 324 4.02 9.08 -3.88
C LEU A 324 2.76 9.84 -3.45
N TRP A 325 2.79 11.17 -3.36
CA TRP A 325 1.59 11.96 -3.14
C TRP A 325 0.49 11.72 -4.20
N TRP A 326 0.91 11.42 -5.45
CA TRP A 326 -0.01 10.99 -6.50
C TRP A 326 -0.40 9.53 -6.36
N SER A 327 0.58 8.66 -6.09
CA SER A 327 0.35 7.22 -5.99
C SER A 327 -0.51 6.85 -4.78
N GLU A 328 -0.33 7.52 -3.65
CA GLU A 328 -0.99 7.25 -2.38
C GLU A 328 -2.09 8.29 -2.07
N GLY A 329 -1.72 9.57 -1.99
CA GLY A 329 -2.66 10.60 -1.59
C GLY A 329 -3.79 10.84 -2.60
N VAL A 330 -3.51 10.81 -3.92
CA VAL A 330 -4.59 10.87 -4.91
C VAL A 330 -5.39 9.56 -4.90
N THR A 331 -4.81 8.43 -4.50
CA THR A 331 -5.56 7.19 -4.24
C THR A 331 -6.52 7.33 -3.07
N ASP A 332 -6.12 7.96 -1.96
CA ASP A 332 -7.02 8.31 -0.85
C ASP A 332 -8.20 9.19 -1.33
N TYR A 333 -7.90 10.22 -2.13
CA TYR A 333 -8.96 11.04 -2.72
C TYR A 333 -9.94 10.22 -3.55
N TYR A 334 -9.46 9.27 -4.36
CA TYR A 334 -10.33 8.40 -5.16
C TYR A 334 -11.06 7.35 -4.31
N ALA A 335 -10.46 6.88 -3.22
CA ALA A 335 -11.14 6.03 -2.25
C ALA A 335 -12.36 6.74 -1.64
N ASP A 336 -12.18 7.97 -1.21
CA ASP A 336 -13.25 8.83 -0.68
C ASP A 336 -14.33 9.12 -1.71
N LEU A 337 -13.92 9.46 -2.93
CA LEU A 337 -14.85 9.65 -4.05
C LEU A 337 -15.61 8.37 -4.38
N THR A 338 -14.95 7.22 -4.35
CA THR A 338 -15.59 5.92 -4.57
C THR A 338 -16.67 5.68 -3.52
N ASN A 339 -16.38 5.96 -2.26
CA ASN A 339 -17.34 5.80 -1.17
C ASN A 339 -18.55 6.75 -1.30
N LEU A 340 -18.31 7.99 -1.70
CA LEU A 340 -19.37 8.94 -2.02
C LEU A 340 -20.19 8.51 -3.26
N ARG A 341 -19.51 8.21 -4.38
CA ARG A 341 -20.14 7.88 -5.68
C ARG A 341 -20.90 6.55 -5.65
N SER A 342 -20.48 5.62 -4.81
CA SER A 342 -21.14 4.31 -4.61
C SER A 342 -22.30 4.36 -3.63
N GLY A 343 -22.44 5.47 -2.88
CA GLY A 343 -23.42 5.63 -1.81
C GLY A 343 -23.09 4.79 -0.57
N LEU A 344 -21.83 4.43 -0.37
CA LEU A 344 -21.34 3.87 0.89
C LEU A 344 -21.19 4.95 1.95
N TRP A 345 -20.82 6.15 1.54
CA TRP A 345 -20.80 7.34 2.39
C TRP A 345 -21.86 8.34 2.00
N SER A 346 -22.38 9.04 3.00
CA SER A 346 -23.12 10.27 2.81
C SER A 346 -22.19 11.44 2.41
N VAL A 347 -22.79 12.52 1.95
CA VAL A 347 -22.05 13.78 1.67
C VAL A 347 -21.36 14.30 2.93
N ASP A 348 -22.02 14.20 4.08
CA ASP A 348 -21.45 14.68 5.35
C ASP A 348 -20.25 13.85 5.79
N GLN A 349 -20.27 12.52 5.60
CA GLN A 349 -19.13 11.66 5.87
C GLN A 349 -17.94 11.98 4.95
N PHE A 350 -18.18 12.14 3.65
CA PHE A 350 -17.14 12.54 2.70
C PHE A 350 -16.51 13.89 3.09
N LEU A 351 -17.32 14.90 3.39
CA LEU A 351 -16.80 16.22 3.78
C LEU A 351 -16.10 16.17 5.15
N HIS A 352 -16.55 15.33 6.06
CA HIS A 352 -15.89 15.12 7.35
C HIS A 352 -14.51 14.50 7.18
N ASN A 353 -14.38 13.47 6.33
CA ASN A 353 -13.08 12.84 6.07
C ASN A 353 -12.11 13.82 5.41
N THR A 354 -12.55 14.56 4.39
CA THR A 354 -11.74 15.62 3.78
C THR A 354 -11.29 16.67 4.82
N ALA A 355 -12.16 17.05 5.77
CA ALA A 355 -11.80 17.97 6.85
C ALA A 355 -10.75 17.36 7.79
N THR A 356 -10.83 16.05 8.05
CA THR A 356 -9.82 15.32 8.84
C THR A 356 -8.45 15.34 8.16
N ASP A 357 -8.38 15.16 6.84
CA ASP A 357 -7.12 15.29 6.09
C ASP A 357 -6.56 16.71 6.19
N MET A 358 -7.41 17.72 6.06
CA MET A 358 -7.00 19.11 6.26
C MET A 358 -6.45 19.35 7.68
N ASP A 359 -7.08 18.77 8.70
CA ASP A 359 -6.61 18.84 10.09
C ASP A 359 -5.22 18.21 10.25
N GLN A 360 -4.98 17.06 9.61
CA GLN A 360 -3.68 16.37 9.64
C GLN A 360 -2.60 17.21 8.95
N VAL A 361 -2.91 17.81 7.80
CA VAL A 361 -1.98 18.69 7.06
C VAL A 361 -1.58 19.90 7.90
N GLU A 362 -2.55 20.55 8.56
CA GLU A 362 -2.27 21.75 9.39
C GLU A 362 -1.65 21.41 10.76
N ALA A 363 -1.86 20.19 11.26
CA ALA A 363 -1.25 19.73 12.51
C ALA A 363 0.20 19.26 12.34
N ALA A 364 0.69 19.12 11.11
CA ALA A 364 2.04 18.66 10.86
C ALA A 364 3.08 19.58 11.49
N PRO A 365 4.04 19.04 12.26
CA PRO A 365 5.03 19.87 12.98
C PRO A 365 5.97 20.64 12.02
N GLU A 366 6.19 20.08 10.84
CA GLU A 366 6.98 20.69 9.76
C GLU A 366 6.19 20.64 8.44
N PRO A 367 6.12 21.77 7.71
CA PRO A 367 5.44 21.80 6.42
C PRO A 367 6.33 21.18 5.34
N TRP A 368 6.20 19.91 5.09
CA TRP A 368 6.88 19.22 3.98
C TRP A 368 6.18 19.52 2.65
N SER A 369 6.98 19.64 1.59
CA SER A 369 6.40 19.55 0.25
C SER A 369 5.93 18.13 -0.03
N GLU A 370 5.02 17.95 -0.97
CA GLU A 370 4.56 16.60 -1.34
C GLU A 370 5.66 15.79 -1.98
N GLU A 371 6.52 16.42 -2.76
CA GLU A 371 7.66 15.78 -3.40
C GLU A 371 8.74 15.39 -2.38
N ASP A 372 9.06 16.26 -1.42
CA ASP A 372 10.01 15.93 -0.35
C ASP A 372 9.49 14.76 0.50
N GLY A 373 8.22 14.79 0.90
CA GLY A 373 7.58 13.71 1.64
C GLY A 373 7.61 12.38 0.88
N SER A 374 7.32 12.42 -0.41
CA SER A 374 7.37 11.26 -1.30
C SER A 374 8.76 10.61 -1.36
N VAL A 375 9.82 11.42 -1.46
CA VAL A 375 11.21 10.92 -1.50
C VAL A 375 11.66 10.45 -0.13
N ALA A 376 11.28 11.17 0.93
CA ALA A 376 11.73 10.92 2.29
C ALA A 376 11.13 9.67 2.93
N THR A 377 10.11 9.06 2.33
CA THR A 377 9.48 7.84 2.86
C THR A 377 10.48 6.70 3.08
N TRP A 378 11.57 6.65 2.32
CA TRP A 378 12.66 5.66 2.46
C TRP A 378 13.64 5.96 3.59
N ILE A 379 13.57 7.17 4.17
CA ILE A 379 14.55 7.67 5.15
C ILE A 379 14.00 7.50 6.56
N ASN A 380 13.56 6.34 6.92
CA ASN A 380 13.42 5.92 8.29
C ASN A 380 12.50 6.71 9.27
N GLU A 381 12.08 5.98 10.28
CA GLU A 381 11.13 6.13 11.37
C GLU A 381 11.11 7.49 12.09
N VAL A 382 12.22 8.24 12.13
CA VAL A 382 12.26 9.56 12.79
C VAL A 382 11.41 10.60 12.08
N PHE A 383 11.18 10.42 10.78
CA PHE A 383 10.39 11.31 9.93
C PHE A 383 8.98 10.78 9.62
N VAL A 384 8.60 9.62 10.15
CA VAL A 384 7.34 8.91 9.84
C VAL A 384 6.11 9.83 9.96
N ASN A 385 6.04 10.68 10.98
CA ASN A 385 4.91 11.60 11.15
C ASN A 385 4.88 12.77 10.16
N SER A 386 6.00 13.07 9.50
CA SER A 386 6.09 14.19 8.54
C SER A 386 6.21 13.69 7.10
N SER A 387 6.91 12.57 6.85
CA SER A 387 7.05 12.03 5.51
C SER A 387 5.74 11.46 4.97
N GLN A 388 4.97 10.76 5.79
CA GLN A 388 3.66 10.21 5.40
C GLN A 388 2.57 11.29 5.20
N LEU A 389 2.91 12.56 5.38
CA LEU A 389 2.01 13.67 5.08
C LEU A 389 1.55 13.68 3.61
N TYR A 390 2.28 13.04 2.71
CA TYR A 390 1.89 12.92 1.32
C TYR A 390 0.56 12.14 1.10
N TYR A 391 0.09 11.35 2.09
CA TYR A 391 -1.25 10.76 2.06
C TYR A 391 -2.33 11.85 2.21
N PRO A 392 -2.53 12.46 3.38
CA PRO A 392 -3.62 13.43 3.55
C PRO A 392 -3.41 14.70 2.71
N LYS A 393 -2.17 15.16 2.54
CA LYS A 393 -1.89 16.34 1.72
C LYS A 393 -2.16 16.07 0.24
N GLY A 394 -1.76 14.88 -0.25
CA GLY A 394 -2.03 14.45 -1.63
C GLY A 394 -3.52 14.21 -1.89
N ALA A 395 -4.29 13.71 -0.90
CA ALA A 395 -5.75 13.60 -0.99
C ALA A 395 -6.40 14.98 -1.17
N VAL A 396 -6.03 15.93 -0.32
CA VAL A 396 -6.49 17.34 -0.45
C VAL A 396 -6.07 17.93 -1.79
N THR A 397 -4.82 17.72 -2.23
CA THR A 397 -4.34 18.19 -3.54
C THR A 397 -5.13 17.59 -4.69
N GLY A 398 -5.45 16.30 -4.64
CA GLY A 398 -6.33 15.65 -5.61
C GLY A 398 -7.68 16.33 -5.73
N MET A 399 -8.31 16.64 -4.59
CA MET A 399 -9.59 17.36 -4.57
C MET A 399 -9.47 18.79 -5.10
N LEU A 400 -8.40 19.50 -4.76
CA LEU A 400 -8.16 20.86 -5.26
C LEU A 400 -7.94 20.88 -6.77
N LEU A 401 -7.19 19.93 -7.31
CA LEU A 401 -6.96 19.77 -8.75
C LEU A 401 -8.26 19.46 -9.50
N ASP A 402 -9.09 18.53 -8.96
CA ASP A 402 -10.37 18.17 -9.59
C ASP A 402 -11.33 19.37 -9.61
N ILE A 403 -11.47 20.10 -8.50
CA ILE A 403 -12.30 21.32 -8.43
C ILE A 403 -11.78 22.37 -9.42
N ALA A 404 -10.47 22.59 -9.51
CA ALA A 404 -9.89 23.60 -10.38
C ALA A 404 -10.10 23.28 -11.87
N LEU A 405 -9.90 22.02 -12.27
CA LEU A 405 -10.18 21.56 -13.64
C LEU A 405 -11.67 21.71 -14.00
N ARG A 406 -12.57 21.31 -13.10
CA ARG A 406 -14.01 21.45 -13.29
C ARG A 406 -14.46 22.91 -13.37
N ASP A 407 -13.89 23.77 -12.51
CA ASP A 407 -14.19 25.21 -12.54
C ASP A 407 -13.73 25.88 -13.83
N ALA A 408 -12.50 25.61 -14.27
CA ALA A 408 -11.94 26.17 -15.49
C ALA A 408 -12.64 25.70 -16.76
N SER A 409 -13.03 24.43 -16.80
CA SER A 409 -13.68 23.80 -17.96
C SER A 409 -15.20 23.90 -17.97
N ASN A 410 -15.81 24.57 -17.00
CA ASN A 410 -17.26 24.53 -16.77
C ASN A 410 -17.81 23.08 -16.65
N ASN A 411 -17.08 22.24 -15.92
CA ASN A 411 -17.34 20.82 -15.66
C ASN A 411 -17.30 19.90 -16.91
N THR A 412 -16.58 20.29 -17.96
CA THR A 412 -16.34 19.39 -19.11
C THR A 412 -15.09 18.53 -18.93
N ARG A 413 -14.25 18.81 -17.95
CA ARG A 413 -13.06 18.07 -17.57
C ARG A 413 -12.95 17.98 -16.04
N GLY A 414 -12.34 16.89 -15.57
CA GLY A 414 -12.01 16.66 -14.18
C GLY A 414 -10.77 15.80 -14.04
N LEU A 415 -10.38 15.49 -12.81
CA LEU A 415 -9.22 14.64 -12.51
C LEU A 415 -9.41 13.20 -13.05
N ASP A 416 -10.65 12.75 -13.19
CA ASP A 416 -11.02 11.49 -13.84
C ASP A 416 -10.45 11.37 -15.27
N ASP A 417 -10.35 12.49 -16.00
CA ASP A 417 -9.77 12.50 -17.36
C ASP A 417 -8.25 12.35 -17.31
N VAL A 418 -7.60 12.95 -16.30
CA VAL A 418 -6.14 12.87 -16.10
C VAL A 418 -5.72 11.44 -15.76
N ILE A 419 -6.40 10.79 -14.80
CA ILE A 419 -6.05 9.42 -14.40
C ILE A 419 -6.25 8.44 -15.55
N ARG A 420 -7.34 8.55 -16.34
CA ARG A 420 -7.56 7.76 -17.55
C ARG A 420 -6.50 8.02 -18.63
N ALA A 421 -6.04 9.26 -18.76
CA ALA A 421 -4.97 9.60 -19.72
C ALA A 421 -3.63 9.01 -19.29
N LEU A 422 -3.29 9.01 -18.01
CA LEU A 422 -2.11 8.32 -17.49
C LEU A 422 -2.18 6.83 -17.79
N TYR A 423 -3.32 6.19 -17.54
CA TYR A 423 -3.52 4.78 -17.83
C TYR A 423 -3.32 4.45 -19.31
N THR A 424 -3.96 5.21 -20.21
CA THR A 424 -3.98 4.91 -21.66
C THR A 424 -2.71 5.35 -22.38
N ARG A 425 -2.11 6.48 -21.98
CA ARG A 425 -0.97 7.08 -22.69
C ARG A 425 0.39 6.66 -22.13
N TYR A 426 0.43 6.08 -20.92
CA TYR A 426 1.69 5.62 -20.30
C TYR A 426 1.64 4.13 -20.02
N TYR A 427 0.83 3.64 -19.10
CA TYR A 427 0.80 2.22 -18.77
C TYR A 427 0.51 1.33 -19.99
N GLN A 428 -0.55 1.61 -20.74
CA GLN A 428 -0.88 0.80 -21.93
C GLN A 428 0.16 0.89 -23.06
N GLN A 429 1.09 1.83 -22.96
CA GLN A 429 2.26 1.94 -23.84
C GLN A 429 3.52 1.30 -23.24
N GLY A 430 3.41 0.58 -22.11
CA GLY A 430 4.51 -0.14 -21.48
C GLY A 430 5.53 0.77 -20.81
N ARG A 431 5.12 1.91 -20.25
CA ARG A 431 6.02 2.87 -19.59
C ARG A 431 5.40 3.53 -18.37
N GLY A 432 6.24 3.95 -17.44
CA GLY A 432 5.88 4.82 -16.33
C GLY A 432 5.74 6.30 -16.78
N PHE A 433 5.33 7.16 -15.84
CA PHE A 433 5.19 8.61 -16.05
C PHE A 433 6.09 9.41 -15.10
N THR A 434 6.40 10.65 -15.47
CA THR A 434 7.21 11.59 -14.66
C THR A 434 6.34 12.75 -14.17
N THR A 435 6.87 13.58 -13.25
CA THR A 435 6.23 14.84 -12.84
C THR A 435 5.90 15.72 -14.06
N GLU A 436 6.83 15.86 -15.01
CA GLU A 436 6.62 16.67 -16.22
C GLU A 436 5.47 16.11 -17.09
N ASN A 437 5.34 14.79 -17.14
CA ASN A 437 4.25 14.14 -17.88
C ASN A 437 2.89 14.43 -17.22
N LEU A 438 2.82 14.36 -15.89
CA LEU A 438 1.63 14.70 -15.12
C LEU A 438 1.26 16.18 -15.33
N LEU A 439 2.22 17.09 -15.18
CA LEU A 439 2.01 18.53 -15.40
C LEU A 439 1.58 18.84 -16.84
N ALA A 440 2.13 18.13 -17.83
CA ALA A 440 1.73 18.28 -19.22
C ALA A 440 0.25 17.89 -19.44
N LEU A 441 -0.22 16.81 -18.81
CA LEU A 441 -1.64 16.39 -18.86
C LEU A 441 -2.54 17.39 -18.16
N LEU A 442 -2.17 17.85 -16.96
CA LEU A 442 -2.94 18.86 -16.23
C LEU A 442 -3.08 20.16 -17.05
N ARG A 443 -2.00 20.59 -17.72
CA ARG A 443 -2.01 21.76 -18.61
C ARG A 443 -2.90 21.51 -19.84
N GLU A 444 -2.80 20.36 -20.49
CA GLU A 444 -3.64 19.95 -21.62
C GLU A 444 -5.13 19.99 -21.27
N PHE A 445 -5.47 19.52 -20.06
CA PHE A 445 -6.86 19.53 -19.60
C PHE A 445 -7.34 20.86 -19.01
N GLY A 446 -6.49 21.88 -19.03
CA GLY A 446 -6.87 23.25 -18.73
C GLY A 446 -6.75 23.66 -17.27
N MET A 447 -5.85 23.03 -16.49
CA MET A 447 -5.56 23.46 -15.13
C MET A 447 -5.08 24.93 -15.13
N PRO A 448 -5.79 25.84 -14.45
CA PRO A 448 -5.40 27.25 -14.40
C PRO A 448 -4.21 27.44 -13.46
N ASP A 449 -3.33 28.39 -13.78
CA ASP A 449 -2.14 28.75 -12.98
C ASP A 449 -1.35 27.52 -12.48
N LEU A 450 -1.21 26.51 -13.36
CA LEU A 450 -0.59 25.24 -12.98
C LEU A 450 0.82 25.40 -12.42
N ASP A 451 1.65 26.24 -13.08
CA ASP A 451 3.04 26.43 -12.65
C ASP A 451 3.09 27.10 -11.27
N GLY A 452 2.23 28.10 -11.02
CA GLY A 452 2.09 28.72 -9.72
C GLY A 452 1.53 27.75 -8.66
N PHE A 453 0.55 26.93 -9.00
CA PHE A 453 0.01 25.91 -8.10
C PHE A 453 1.09 24.89 -7.71
N TYR A 454 1.82 24.37 -8.69
CA TYR A 454 2.90 23.41 -8.46
C TYR A 454 3.98 23.97 -7.54
N GLN A 455 4.48 25.17 -7.85
CA GLN A 455 5.56 25.80 -7.09
C GLN A 455 5.17 26.18 -5.65
N ARG A 456 3.91 26.51 -5.39
CA ARG A 456 3.45 26.87 -4.05
C ARG A 456 3.09 25.66 -3.20
N TYR A 457 2.39 24.66 -3.76
CA TYR A 457 1.68 23.66 -2.98
C TYR A 457 2.24 22.24 -3.12
N ILE A 458 2.69 21.84 -4.32
CA ILE A 458 3.22 20.48 -4.55
C ILE A 458 4.71 20.44 -4.25
N ASN A 459 5.51 21.25 -4.92
CA ASN A 459 6.95 21.38 -4.66
C ASN A 459 7.25 22.36 -3.51
N GLY A 460 6.35 23.30 -3.25
CA GLY A 460 6.43 24.27 -2.16
C GLY A 460 5.74 23.83 -0.88
N ARG A 461 5.76 24.73 0.10
CA ARG A 461 5.24 24.51 1.45
C ARG A 461 4.23 25.58 1.88
N GLU A 462 3.65 26.31 0.91
CA GLU A 462 2.63 27.31 1.23
C GLU A 462 1.33 26.62 1.69
N PRO A 463 0.62 27.19 2.68
CA PRO A 463 -0.71 26.71 3.08
C PRO A 463 -1.69 26.74 1.90
N PHE A 464 -2.54 25.74 1.81
CA PHE A 464 -3.56 25.69 0.75
C PHE A 464 -4.61 26.79 0.90
N PRO A 465 -5.11 27.37 -0.22
CA PRO A 465 -6.18 28.37 -0.22
C PRO A 465 -7.56 27.71 -0.07
N TYR A 466 -7.78 26.97 1.02
CA TYR A 466 -8.96 26.12 1.21
C TYR A 466 -10.28 26.83 0.92
N GLU A 467 -10.52 27.99 1.56
CA GLU A 467 -11.79 28.73 1.43
C GLU A 467 -12.07 29.12 -0.02
N ALA A 468 -11.06 29.64 -0.71
CA ALA A 468 -11.21 30.08 -2.10
C ALA A 468 -11.38 28.90 -3.08
N ALA A 469 -10.70 27.80 -2.83
CA ALA A 469 -10.75 26.62 -3.69
C ALA A 469 -12.08 25.86 -3.53
N PHE A 470 -12.47 25.54 -2.29
CA PHE A 470 -13.69 24.81 -1.99
C PHE A 470 -14.97 25.58 -2.33
N ALA A 471 -14.93 26.91 -2.20
CA ALA A 471 -16.04 27.77 -2.61
C ALA A 471 -16.45 27.57 -4.08
N LYS A 472 -15.52 27.21 -4.98
CA LYS A 472 -15.82 26.95 -6.39
C LYS A 472 -16.78 25.77 -6.59
N ALA A 473 -16.70 24.77 -5.70
CA ALA A 473 -17.62 23.63 -5.67
C ALA A 473 -18.85 23.87 -4.77
N GLY A 474 -19.02 25.06 -4.20
CA GLY A 474 -20.10 25.38 -3.27
C GLY A 474 -19.95 24.63 -1.93
N ILE A 475 -18.73 24.50 -1.46
CA ILE A 475 -18.38 23.96 -0.15
C ILE A 475 -17.91 25.13 0.71
N ALA A 476 -18.52 25.29 1.88
CA ALA A 476 -18.10 26.25 2.89
C ALA A 476 -17.06 25.62 3.80
N VAL A 477 -16.00 26.35 4.08
CA VAL A 477 -14.95 25.98 5.03
C VAL A 477 -15.14 26.76 6.30
N ASN A 478 -15.26 26.08 7.43
CA ASN A 478 -15.29 26.66 8.76
C ASN A 478 -14.00 26.30 9.48
N ARG A 479 -13.14 27.28 9.69
CA ARG A 479 -11.87 27.12 10.39
C ARG A 479 -12.05 27.48 11.85
N GLN A 480 -11.69 26.57 12.74
CA GLN A 480 -11.69 26.78 14.19
C GLN A 480 -10.27 26.67 14.72
N ILE A 481 -9.83 27.67 15.45
CA ILE A 481 -8.59 27.62 16.20
C ILE A 481 -8.94 27.11 17.58
N THR A 482 -8.44 25.92 17.91
CA THR A 482 -8.65 25.29 19.21
C THR A 482 -7.31 25.17 19.92
N SER A 483 -7.35 25.29 21.25
CA SER A 483 -6.21 24.98 22.07
C SER A 483 -6.40 23.57 22.63
N VAL A 484 -5.43 22.70 22.37
CA VAL A 484 -5.48 21.29 22.79
C VAL A 484 -4.31 20.95 23.70
N PRO A 485 -4.53 20.16 24.77
CA PRO A 485 -3.46 19.69 25.61
C PRO A 485 -2.40 18.94 24.80
N PHE A 486 -1.16 19.31 25.05
CA PHE A 486 0.00 18.83 24.31
C PHE A 486 1.10 18.38 25.27
N LEU A 487 1.47 17.11 25.19
CA LEU A 487 2.56 16.57 26.01
C LEU A 487 3.92 16.67 25.31
N GLY A 488 3.96 16.47 24.00
CA GLY A 488 5.16 16.57 23.17
C GLY A 488 6.07 15.34 23.29
N VAL A 489 5.48 14.16 23.22
CA VAL A 489 6.21 12.89 23.18
C VAL A 489 5.61 11.99 22.11
N HIS A 490 6.46 11.44 21.28
CA HIS A 490 6.12 10.28 20.46
C HIS A 490 6.52 9.02 21.22
N ALA A 491 5.53 8.22 21.58
CA ALA A 491 5.72 6.98 22.34
C ALA A 491 4.84 5.89 21.70
N PRO A 492 5.35 5.13 20.74
CA PRO A 492 4.63 4.00 20.14
C PRO A 492 4.50 2.84 21.12
N LEU A 493 3.53 1.97 20.87
CA LEU A 493 3.40 0.70 21.57
C LEU A 493 4.49 -0.26 21.07
N SER A 494 5.30 -0.78 21.98
CA SER A 494 6.33 -1.76 21.65
C SER A 494 5.74 -3.17 21.48
N ASP A 495 6.50 -4.09 20.89
CA ASP A 495 6.15 -5.52 20.77
C ASP A 495 5.84 -6.20 22.12
N GLN A 496 6.30 -5.60 23.23
CA GLN A 496 6.03 -6.06 24.58
C GLN A 496 4.75 -5.44 25.18
N GLY A 497 3.97 -4.72 24.39
CA GLY A 497 2.76 -4.05 24.83
C GLY A 497 3.01 -2.86 25.76
N ARG A 498 4.12 -2.15 25.59
CA ARG A 498 4.52 -1.02 26.44
C ARG A 498 4.68 0.25 25.61
N TRP A 499 4.15 1.36 26.08
CA TRP A 499 4.32 2.67 25.45
C TRP A 499 5.69 3.25 25.81
N VAL A 500 6.60 3.28 24.83
CA VAL A 500 8.00 3.68 25.03
C VAL A 500 8.26 5.01 24.35
N ALA A 501 8.72 6.00 25.10
CA ALA A 501 9.11 7.29 24.54
C ALA A 501 10.27 7.09 23.56
N GLN A 502 10.07 7.46 22.31
CA GLN A 502 11.11 7.45 21.26
C GLN A 502 11.62 8.86 20.99
N VAL A 503 10.70 9.83 20.87
CA VAL A 503 11.04 11.22 20.61
C VAL A 503 10.38 12.11 21.65
N VAL A 504 11.13 13.05 22.19
CA VAL A 504 10.64 14.13 23.05
C VAL A 504 10.82 15.44 22.30
N GLU A 505 9.71 16.16 22.07
CA GLU A 505 9.73 17.40 21.30
C GLU A 505 10.36 18.54 22.10
N PRO A 506 11.26 19.31 21.51
CA PRO A 506 11.84 20.51 22.15
C PRO A 506 10.76 21.51 22.56
N GLY A 507 10.91 22.14 23.71
CA GLY A 507 9.97 23.11 24.28
C GLY A 507 8.67 22.53 24.82
N SER A 508 8.52 21.21 24.83
CA SER A 508 7.31 20.52 25.26
C SER A 508 7.20 20.32 26.79
N ALA A 509 5.99 19.95 27.23
CA ALA A 509 5.76 19.56 28.64
C ALA A 509 6.55 18.30 29.00
N ALA A 510 6.77 17.39 28.10
CA ALA A 510 7.58 16.19 28.27
C ALA A 510 9.06 16.55 28.46
N GLU A 511 9.64 17.42 27.65
CA GLU A 511 11.01 17.91 27.82
C GLU A 511 11.16 18.65 29.17
N ALA A 512 10.22 19.56 29.45
CA ALA A 512 10.23 20.30 30.73
C ALA A 512 10.11 19.38 31.95
N ALA A 513 9.50 18.22 31.82
CA ALA A 513 9.46 17.18 32.83
C ALA A 513 10.80 16.43 33.00
N GLY A 514 11.66 16.45 31.98
CA GLY A 514 12.85 15.60 31.91
C GLY A 514 12.56 14.17 31.44
N LEU A 515 11.48 13.99 30.67
CA LEU A 515 11.24 12.72 29.97
C LEU A 515 12.37 12.47 28.96
N ALA A 516 12.77 11.23 28.79
CA ALA A 516 13.86 10.87 27.89
C ALA A 516 13.46 9.70 26.97
N PRO A 517 14.06 9.61 25.79
CA PRO A 517 13.92 8.42 24.96
C PRO A 517 14.29 7.15 25.73
N GLY A 518 13.47 6.10 25.57
CA GLY A 518 13.57 4.83 26.30
C GLY A 518 12.74 4.76 27.58
N ASP A 519 12.17 5.86 28.06
CA ASP A 519 11.23 5.82 29.18
C ASP A 519 9.94 5.11 28.79
N VAL A 520 9.45 4.25 29.68
CA VAL A 520 8.15 3.62 29.50
C VAL A 520 7.09 4.41 30.27
N LEU A 521 6.08 4.88 29.56
CA LEU A 521 4.96 5.61 30.16
C LEU A 521 4.08 4.66 30.97
N LEU A 522 3.90 4.95 32.26
CA LEU A 522 3.02 4.17 33.13
C LEU A 522 1.77 4.95 33.54
N LYS A 523 1.92 6.28 33.75
CA LYS A 523 0.82 7.15 34.15
C LYS A 523 1.08 8.59 33.73
N ILE A 524 0.03 9.29 33.33
CA ILE A 524 0.06 10.71 32.95
C ILE A 524 -1.01 11.41 33.79
N GLY A 525 -0.58 12.16 34.82
CA GLY A 525 -1.50 12.72 35.80
C GLY A 525 -2.31 11.63 36.52
N ASP A 526 -3.62 11.64 36.38
CA ASP A 526 -4.54 10.60 36.89
C ASP A 526 -4.84 9.48 35.90
N ILE A 527 -4.33 9.57 34.65
CA ILE A 527 -4.55 8.59 33.57
C ILE A 527 -3.53 7.46 33.69
N ALA A 528 -3.98 6.22 33.89
CA ALA A 528 -3.13 5.04 33.76
C ALA A 528 -2.91 4.75 32.28
N VAL A 529 -1.66 4.61 31.86
CA VAL A 529 -1.29 4.26 30.48
C VAL A 529 -1.39 2.75 30.32
N ARG A 530 -2.29 2.32 29.43
CA ARG A 530 -2.59 0.91 29.14
C ARG A 530 -2.23 0.58 27.71
N ASN A 531 -1.99 -0.68 27.43
CA ASN A 531 -1.68 -1.17 26.08
C ASN A 531 -2.93 -1.32 25.18
N ASP A 532 -4.13 -1.30 25.76
CA ASP A 532 -5.43 -1.45 25.09
C ASP A 532 -6.15 -0.12 24.81
N GLU A 533 -5.51 1.01 25.09
CA GLU A 533 -6.10 2.35 24.94
C GLU A 533 -5.04 3.36 24.50
N ASP A 534 -5.38 4.20 23.52
CA ASP A 534 -4.57 5.36 23.16
C ASP A 534 -4.68 6.43 24.26
N TRP A 535 -3.67 6.48 25.10
CA TRP A 535 -3.56 7.43 26.21
C TRP A 535 -3.62 8.88 25.73
N SER A 536 -3.17 9.18 24.52
CA SER A 536 -3.11 10.57 24.01
C SER A 536 -4.50 11.17 23.81
N VAL A 537 -5.46 10.38 23.37
CA VAL A 537 -6.86 10.78 23.22
C VAL A 537 -7.45 11.08 24.60
N THR A 538 -7.24 10.17 25.56
CA THR A 538 -7.73 10.35 26.94
C THR A 538 -7.05 11.55 27.61
N PHE A 539 -5.74 11.78 27.38
CA PHE A 539 -5.02 12.94 27.86
C PHE A 539 -5.60 14.24 27.31
N ARG A 540 -5.78 14.36 26.01
CA ARG A 540 -6.37 15.56 25.39
C ARG A 540 -7.74 15.88 25.98
N ARG A 541 -8.64 14.88 26.03
CA ARG A 541 -9.97 15.06 26.59
C ARG A 541 -9.97 15.45 28.08
N ARG A 542 -9.09 14.82 28.86
CA ARG A 542 -9.02 15.00 30.32
C ARG A 542 -8.49 16.36 30.76
N TYR A 543 -7.51 16.89 30.03
CA TYR A 543 -6.80 18.12 30.37
C TYR A 543 -7.19 19.32 29.50
N GLN A 544 -8.20 19.21 28.65
CA GLN A 544 -8.72 20.31 27.83
C GLN A 544 -9.05 21.54 28.69
N GLY A 545 -8.51 22.71 28.31
CA GLY A 545 -8.72 23.98 29.03
C GLY A 545 -8.03 24.06 30.38
N GLN A 546 -7.05 23.21 30.64
CA GLN A 546 -6.30 23.20 31.92
C GLN A 546 -4.83 23.62 31.75
N ALA A 547 -4.54 24.51 30.80
CA ALA A 547 -3.19 25.04 30.59
C ALA A 547 -2.58 25.55 31.91
N GLY A 548 -1.33 25.18 32.16
CA GLY A 548 -0.61 25.55 33.37
C GLY A 548 -0.94 24.73 34.63
N ALA A 549 -1.91 23.82 34.61
CA ALA A 549 -2.21 22.92 35.70
C ALA A 549 -1.01 21.98 35.97
N PRO A 550 -0.70 21.63 37.24
CA PRO A 550 0.34 20.66 37.57
C PRO A 550 0.07 19.31 36.90
N LEU A 551 1.12 18.72 36.32
CA LEU A 551 1.07 17.42 35.69
C LEU A 551 2.25 16.56 36.15
N ALA A 552 1.98 15.34 36.62
CA ALA A 552 2.99 14.36 36.98
C ALA A 552 3.01 13.22 35.96
N LEU A 553 4.20 12.87 35.48
CA LEU A 553 4.41 11.71 34.60
C LEU A 553 5.05 10.61 35.44
N THR A 554 4.45 9.44 35.54
CA THR A 554 5.08 8.26 36.12
C THR A 554 5.62 7.40 35.01
N VAL A 555 6.92 7.16 35.01
CA VAL A 555 7.61 6.38 33.99
C VAL A 555 8.51 5.32 34.61
N GLU A 556 8.84 4.30 33.83
CA GLU A 556 9.93 3.38 34.17
C GLU A 556 11.16 3.75 33.35
N ARG A 557 12.26 4.00 34.03
CA ARG A 557 13.59 4.29 33.50
C ARG A 557 14.60 3.36 34.16
N ASP A 558 15.34 2.59 33.35
CA ASP A 558 16.35 1.62 33.84
C ASP A 558 15.78 0.65 34.89
N GLY A 559 14.56 0.17 34.69
CA GLY A 559 13.86 -0.74 35.60
C GLY A 559 13.37 -0.10 36.91
N ARG A 560 13.42 1.22 37.02
CA ARG A 560 12.97 1.96 38.23
C ARG A 560 11.78 2.85 37.86
N THR A 561 10.75 2.80 38.67
CA THR A 561 9.64 3.75 38.57
C THR A 561 10.05 5.10 39.15
N ILE A 562 9.93 6.15 38.32
CA ILE A 562 10.20 7.53 38.71
C ILE A 562 9.01 8.42 38.38
N THR A 563 8.90 9.53 39.13
CA THR A 563 7.87 10.55 38.84
C THR A 563 8.55 11.84 38.41
N LEU A 564 8.15 12.32 37.24
CA LEU A 564 8.61 13.55 36.63
C LEU A 564 7.48 14.58 36.72
N ASN A 565 7.80 15.83 37.05
CA ASN A 565 6.78 16.86 37.24
C ASN A 565 6.90 17.96 36.17
N THR A 566 5.76 18.38 35.66
CA THR A 566 5.63 19.45 34.67
C THR A 566 4.30 20.16 34.86
N LYS A 567 3.89 20.89 33.84
CA LYS A 567 2.57 21.51 33.73
C LYS A 567 1.92 21.13 32.42
N VAL A 568 0.60 21.10 32.41
CA VAL A 568 -0.16 20.97 31.16
C VAL A 568 0.20 22.13 30.26
N GLN A 569 0.71 21.82 29.08
CA GLN A 569 0.85 22.77 27.98
C GLN A 569 -0.29 22.56 26.99
N GLU A 570 -0.65 23.62 26.31
CA GLU A 570 -1.60 23.56 25.20
C GLU A 570 -0.91 24.06 23.93
N ARG A 571 -1.19 23.38 22.83
CA ARG A 571 -0.81 23.83 21.49
C ARG A 571 -2.06 24.32 20.78
N SER A 572 -2.00 25.49 20.16
CA SER A 572 -3.06 25.92 19.26
C SER A 572 -3.06 25.01 18.03
N GLY A 573 -4.20 24.39 17.77
CA GLY A 573 -4.45 23.60 16.57
C GLY A 573 -5.54 24.24 15.75
N THR A 574 -5.47 24.06 14.44
CA THR A 574 -6.54 24.42 13.54
C THR A 574 -7.35 23.17 13.26
N THR A 575 -8.66 23.26 13.35
CA THR A 575 -9.58 22.21 12.91
C THR A 575 -10.55 22.77 11.89
N PHE A 576 -10.95 21.95 10.95
CA PHE A 576 -11.85 22.34 9.86
C PHE A 576 -13.20 21.63 9.96
N GLY A 577 -14.23 22.34 9.57
CA GLY A 577 -15.54 21.78 9.29
C GLY A 577 -15.91 22.15 7.86
N LEU A 578 -16.34 21.18 7.08
CA LEU A 578 -16.83 21.39 5.73
C LEU A 578 -18.32 21.17 5.66
N SER A 579 -19.02 22.00 4.88
CA SER A 579 -20.44 21.84 4.65
C SER A 579 -20.86 22.31 3.25
N ARG A 580 -21.95 21.77 2.74
CA ARG A 580 -22.52 22.23 1.46
C ARG A 580 -23.21 23.60 1.65
N ASN A 581 -22.99 24.53 0.73
CA ASN A 581 -23.75 25.76 0.70
C ASN A 581 -25.23 25.46 0.49
N ALA A 582 -26.09 26.06 1.31
CA ALA A 582 -27.54 25.88 1.20
C ALA A 582 -28.10 26.42 -0.13
N THR A 583 -27.49 27.47 -0.68
CA THR A 583 -27.91 28.15 -1.91
C THR A 583 -26.71 28.30 -2.87
N PRO A 584 -26.22 27.19 -3.47
CA PRO A 584 -25.11 27.26 -4.40
C PRO A 584 -25.53 27.95 -5.70
N THR A 585 -24.61 28.64 -6.35
CA THR A 585 -24.82 29.11 -7.73
C THR A 585 -24.96 27.91 -8.67
N ALA A 586 -25.52 28.14 -9.87
CA ALA A 586 -25.66 27.07 -10.88
C ALA A 586 -24.31 26.46 -11.25
N LYS A 587 -23.23 27.25 -11.34
CA LYS A 587 -21.89 26.76 -11.59
C LYS A 587 -21.35 25.88 -10.45
N GLN A 588 -21.50 26.32 -9.21
CA GLN A 588 -21.10 25.56 -8.03
C GLN A 588 -21.85 24.22 -7.93
N ALA A 589 -23.16 24.23 -8.15
CA ALA A 589 -23.98 23.03 -8.16
C ALA A 589 -23.51 22.04 -9.25
N LYS A 590 -23.19 22.54 -10.45
CA LYS A 590 -22.69 21.75 -11.57
C LYS A 590 -21.32 21.11 -11.26
N ILE A 591 -20.39 21.87 -10.67
CA ILE A 591 -19.07 21.36 -10.27
C ILE A 591 -19.22 20.25 -9.23
N TRP A 592 -20.00 20.50 -8.18
CA TRP A 592 -20.28 19.51 -7.17
C TRP A 592 -20.92 18.24 -7.73
N GLN A 593 -21.95 18.40 -8.58
CA GLN A 593 -22.61 17.25 -9.21
C GLN A 593 -21.61 16.43 -10.03
N GLY A 594 -20.73 17.12 -10.78
CA GLY A 594 -19.67 16.44 -11.55
C GLY A 594 -18.70 15.68 -10.68
N LEU A 595 -18.28 16.26 -9.56
CA LEU A 595 -17.41 15.61 -8.59
C LEU A 595 -18.12 14.38 -7.96
N ALA A 596 -19.30 14.60 -7.38
CA ALA A 596 -20.02 13.57 -6.63
C ALA A 596 -20.58 12.43 -7.50
N ALA A 597 -20.86 12.66 -8.78
CA ALA A 597 -21.38 11.64 -9.71
C ALA A 597 -20.31 11.09 -10.70
N GLY A 598 -19.11 11.66 -10.74
CA GLY A 598 -18.09 11.30 -11.72
C GLY A 598 -18.48 11.67 -13.16
N THR A 599 -19.30 12.71 -13.35
CA THR A 599 -19.79 13.12 -14.67
C THR A 599 -19.07 14.38 -15.16
N THR A 600 -18.81 14.42 -16.47
CA THR A 600 -18.36 15.60 -17.22
C THR A 600 -19.39 15.92 -18.29
N GLY A 601 -19.56 17.23 -18.56
CA GLY A 601 -20.57 17.66 -19.52
C GLY A 601 -21.86 18.14 -18.85
N GLY A 602 -22.67 18.80 -19.57
CA GLY A 602 -23.75 19.40 -19.02
C GLY A 602 -25.06 19.37 -19.47
#